data_78b105b8942a0b2dfe0b5315040fdb03
#
_entry.id   78b105b8942a0b2dfe0b5315040fdb03
#
_cell.length_a   1.000
_cell.length_b   1.000
_cell.length_c   1.000
_cell.angle_alpha   90.00
_cell.angle_beta   90.00
_cell.angle_gamma   90.00
#
_symmetry.space_group_name_H-M   'P 1'
#
loop_
_entity.id
_entity.type
_entity.pdbx_description
1 polymer ?
#
loop_
_entity_poly.entity_id
_entity_poly.type
_entity_poly.pdbx_seq_one_letter_code
_entity_poly.pdbx_strand_id
1 'polypeptide(L)'
;MLQIKPTKHLIGIMIQGDYNDLYDLVDSIYGMCGFDERPESPYYGAKDLLLGLCYETRHAYRASREILSVENGMNKDIMKWKEITAPSENVYFSTNIFFPEAIFLAIVLPETYDFSKKYYGRHSKYKGSVYEPRSLMRFYMDRANLEVLCSAIWQALGEVIGEREAEKLLEKREELEPKHYISYIIEYIKRCNMELIRTEEKDRRQKLRDITERILGRPESYDDLEKKLAFWAEKYGKNIHQIHAKADYPEEIDW
;
A
#
# COMPACT_ATOMS: atom_id res chain seq x y z
N MET A 1 -2.65 -8.02 15.41
CA MET A 1 -1.56 -7.22 14.78
C MET A 1 -1.62 -7.43 13.28
N LEU A 2 -1.50 -6.36 12.51
CA LEU A 2 -1.46 -6.40 11.05
C LEU A 2 -0.39 -7.40 10.55
N GLN A 3 -0.75 -8.26 9.62
CA GLN A 3 0.13 -9.23 8.99
C GLN A 3 0.02 -9.09 7.47
N ILE A 4 1.14 -9.21 6.78
CA ILE A 4 1.20 -9.15 5.32
C ILE A 4 2.00 -10.36 4.85
N LYS A 5 1.45 -11.06 3.86
CA LYS A 5 2.06 -12.27 3.29
C LYS A 5 1.95 -12.24 1.77
N PRO A 6 2.91 -12.80 1.04
CA PRO A 6 2.73 -13.03 -0.38
C PRO A 6 1.50 -13.90 -0.65
N THR A 7 0.77 -13.62 -1.72
CA THR A 7 -0.29 -14.51 -2.18
C THR A 7 0.31 -15.79 -2.76
N LYS A 8 -0.49 -16.86 -2.81
CA LYS A 8 -0.05 -18.19 -3.22
C LYS A 8 0.69 -18.19 -4.57
N HIS A 9 0.16 -17.45 -5.54
CA HIS A 9 0.72 -17.37 -6.90
C HIS A 9 1.58 -16.12 -7.13
N LEU A 10 2.01 -15.41 -6.07
CA LEU A 10 2.95 -14.29 -6.11
C LEU A 10 2.50 -13.10 -6.97
N ILE A 11 1.20 -12.96 -7.25
CA ILE A 11 0.64 -11.81 -7.97
C ILE A 11 0.50 -10.60 -7.06
N GLY A 12 0.26 -10.85 -5.78
CA GLY A 12 0.00 -9.81 -4.79
C GLY A 12 0.46 -10.16 -3.40
N ILE A 13 0.00 -9.34 -2.47
CA ILE A 13 0.09 -9.58 -1.04
C ILE A 13 -1.30 -9.69 -0.45
N MET A 14 -1.43 -10.52 0.57
CA MET A 14 -2.60 -10.60 1.43
C MET A 14 -2.34 -9.76 2.68
N ILE A 15 -3.20 -8.79 2.91
CA ILE A 15 -3.21 -7.96 4.11
C ILE A 15 -4.27 -8.53 5.04
N GLN A 16 -3.87 -8.92 6.26
CA GLN A 16 -4.77 -9.53 7.24
C GLN A 16 -4.56 -8.96 8.64
N GLY A 17 -5.63 -8.93 9.41
CA GLY A 17 -5.63 -8.47 10.79
C GLY A 17 -7.01 -8.60 11.42
N ASP A 18 -7.11 -8.31 12.70
CA ASP A 18 -8.42 -8.18 13.34
C ASP A 18 -9.13 -6.89 12.90
N TYR A 19 -10.34 -6.68 13.41
CA TYR A 19 -11.12 -5.49 13.08
C TYR A 19 -10.36 -4.20 13.37
N ASN A 20 -9.70 -4.11 14.53
CA ASN A 20 -9.02 -2.89 14.95
C ASN A 20 -7.76 -2.64 14.12
N ASP A 21 -6.98 -3.68 13.83
CA ASP A 21 -5.80 -3.59 12.98
C ASP A 21 -6.13 -2.95 11.63
N LEU A 22 -7.17 -3.45 10.97
CA LEU A 22 -7.58 -2.97 9.64
C LEU A 22 -8.29 -1.61 9.70
N TYR A 23 -9.08 -1.37 10.76
CA TYR A 23 -9.72 -0.07 10.97
C TYR A 23 -8.67 1.03 11.21
N ASP A 24 -7.70 0.78 12.08
CA ASP A 24 -6.63 1.73 12.40
C ASP A 24 -5.73 2.00 11.18
N LEU A 25 -5.47 0.99 10.35
CA LEU A 25 -4.78 1.18 9.08
C LEU A 25 -5.54 2.16 8.18
N VAL A 26 -6.82 1.92 7.94
CA VAL A 26 -7.66 2.79 7.09
C VAL A 26 -7.73 4.20 7.67
N ASP A 27 -7.96 4.33 8.98
CA ASP A 27 -8.04 5.62 9.66
C ASP A 27 -6.73 6.40 9.57
N SER A 28 -5.59 5.71 9.71
CA SER A 28 -4.26 6.31 9.55
C SER A 28 -3.99 6.78 8.13
N ILE A 29 -4.39 6.01 7.12
CA ILE A 29 -4.28 6.41 5.70
C ILE A 29 -5.13 7.67 5.46
N TYR A 30 -6.38 7.71 5.93
CA TYR A 30 -7.23 8.91 5.81
C TYR A 30 -6.61 10.13 6.50
N GLY A 31 -6.07 9.94 7.70
CA GLY A 31 -5.39 11.01 8.44
C GLY A 31 -4.17 11.57 7.70
N MET A 32 -3.32 10.70 7.21
CA MET A 32 -2.06 11.09 6.53
C MET A 32 -2.29 11.66 5.14
N CYS A 33 -3.15 11.05 4.33
CA CYS A 33 -3.32 11.44 2.93
C CYS A 33 -4.38 12.51 2.70
N GLY A 34 -5.34 12.67 3.62
CA GLY A 34 -6.35 13.74 3.61
C GLY A 34 -7.11 13.83 2.32
N PHE A 35 -7.87 12.79 2.00
CA PHE A 35 -8.48 12.60 0.68
C PHE A 35 -9.47 13.67 0.25
N ASP A 36 -10.09 14.35 1.20
CA ASP A 36 -11.33 15.06 0.93
C ASP A 36 -11.12 16.51 0.52
N GLU A 37 -10.03 17.15 0.95
CA GLU A 37 -9.94 18.62 0.85
C GLU A 37 -8.51 19.15 0.72
N ARG A 38 -7.56 18.32 0.30
CA ARG A 38 -6.18 18.76 0.08
C ARG A 38 -5.88 18.83 -1.42
N PRO A 39 -6.36 19.87 -2.13
CA PRO A 39 -6.21 19.97 -3.59
C PRO A 39 -4.75 20.03 -4.03
N GLU A 40 -3.85 20.35 -3.09
CA GLU A 40 -2.43 20.56 -3.33
C GLU A 40 -1.57 19.33 -2.95
N SER A 41 -2.15 18.14 -2.84
CA SER A 41 -1.31 16.95 -2.60
C SER A 41 -0.41 16.72 -3.80
N PRO A 42 0.91 16.82 -3.66
CA PRO A 42 1.82 16.56 -4.77
C PRO A 42 1.83 15.08 -5.18
N TYR A 43 1.31 14.19 -4.32
CA TYR A 43 1.30 12.73 -4.50
C TYR A 43 -0.05 12.22 -5.01
N TYR A 44 -0.59 12.85 -6.04
CA TYR A 44 -1.94 12.56 -6.55
C TYR A 44 -2.12 11.09 -6.97
N GLY A 45 -1.13 10.51 -7.64
CA GLY A 45 -1.20 9.11 -8.06
C GLY A 45 -1.22 8.13 -6.88
N ALA A 46 -0.36 8.34 -5.89
CA ALA A 46 -0.36 7.52 -4.68
C ALA A 46 -1.70 7.58 -3.94
N LYS A 47 -2.35 8.74 -3.94
CA LYS A 47 -3.67 8.93 -3.35
C LYS A 47 -4.72 7.99 -3.95
N ASP A 48 -4.75 7.82 -5.27
CA ASP A 48 -5.70 6.92 -5.94
C ASP A 48 -5.49 5.46 -5.52
N LEU A 49 -4.23 5.00 -5.47
CA LEU A 49 -3.93 3.64 -4.99
C LEU A 49 -4.27 3.44 -3.51
N LEU A 50 -4.00 4.44 -2.69
CA LEU A 50 -4.36 4.40 -1.26
C LEU A 50 -5.87 4.39 -1.04
N LEU A 51 -6.65 5.10 -1.86
CA LEU A 51 -8.12 5.01 -1.83
C LEU A 51 -8.60 3.62 -2.19
N GLY A 52 -7.99 2.97 -3.19
CA GLY A 52 -8.25 1.58 -3.54
C GLY A 52 -7.97 0.64 -2.37
N LEU A 53 -6.79 0.77 -1.75
CA LEU A 53 -6.44 0.00 -0.54
C LEU A 53 -7.44 0.21 0.60
N CYS A 54 -7.82 1.46 0.89
CA CYS A 54 -8.83 1.76 1.92
C CYS A 54 -10.20 1.15 1.59
N TYR A 55 -10.59 1.15 0.31
CA TYR A 55 -11.84 0.54 -0.13
C TYR A 55 -11.84 -0.97 0.15
N GLU A 56 -10.83 -1.68 -0.32
CA GLU A 56 -10.70 -3.12 -0.12
C GLU A 56 -10.59 -3.50 1.37
N THR A 57 -9.78 -2.78 2.14
CA THR A 57 -9.61 -3.02 3.57
C THR A 57 -10.92 -2.80 4.35
N ARG A 58 -11.72 -1.77 3.98
CA ARG A 58 -13.04 -1.55 4.59
C ARG A 58 -14.01 -2.68 4.29
N HIS A 59 -13.98 -3.23 3.08
CA HIS A 59 -14.78 -4.40 2.74
C HIS A 59 -14.32 -5.63 3.52
N ALA A 60 -13.01 -5.78 3.77
CA ALA A 60 -12.49 -6.88 4.56
C ALA A 60 -13.03 -6.86 5.99
N TYR A 61 -12.82 -5.78 6.77
CA TYR A 61 -13.25 -5.74 8.16
C TYR A 61 -14.79 -5.65 8.34
N ARG A 62 -15.54 -5.43 7.26
CA ARG A 62 -17.01 -5.57 7.22
C ARG A 62 -17.46 -6.98 6.88
N ALA A 63 -16.54 -7.95 6.87
CA ALA A 63 -16.79 -9.34 6.50
C ALA A 63 -17.33 -9.53 5.06
N SER A 64 -17.03 -8.60 4.15
CA SER A 64 -17.38 -8.70 2.72
C SER A 64 -16.25 -9.28 1.88
N ARG A 65 -15.17 -9.71 2.51
CA ARG A 65 -14.03 -10.43 1.95
C ARG A 65 -13.79 -11.70 2.78
N GLU A 66 -12.61 -12.24 2.74
CA GLU A 66 -12.28 -13.47 3.43
C GLU A 66 -12.19 -13.27 4.96
N ILE A 67 -12.72 -14.24 5.70
CA ILE A 67 -12.63 -14.32 7.16
C ILE A 67 -11.77 -15.53 7.50
N LEU A 68 -10.74 -15.30 8.30
CA LEU A 68 -9.75 -16.30 8.67
C LEU A 68 -9.82 -16.60 10.16
N SER A 69 -9.69 -17.87 10.51
CA SER A 69 -9.39 -18.28 11.88
C SER A 69 -7.89 -18.51 11.99
N VAL A 70 -7.23 -17.76 12.88
CA VAL A 70 -5.77 -17.75 13.02
C VAL A 70 -5.40 -18.16 14.42
N GLU A 71 -4.61 -19.23 14.55
CA GLU A 71 -4.09 -19.68 15.84
C GLU A 71 -3.32 -18.54 16.54
N ASN A 72 -3.65 -18.31 17.82
CA ASN A 72 -3.04 -17.25 18.63
C ASN A 72 -1.99 -17.77 19.63
N GLY A 73 -1.60 -19.04 19.51
CA GLY A 73 -0.64 -19.70 20.37
C GLY A 73 -1.24 -20.21 21.71
N MET A 74 -2.50 -19.90 21.98
CA MET A 74 -3.17 -20.42 23.19
C MET A 74 -3.54 -21.88 22.99
N ASN A 75 -3.19 -22.73 23.98
CA ASN A 75 -3.54 -24.14 23.97
C ASN A 75 -3.97 -24.62 25.37
N LYS A 76 -4.46 -25.84 25.45
CA LYS A 76 -4.99 -26.42 26.70
C LYS A 76 -3.95 -26.47 27.84
N ASP A 77 -2.69 -26.67 27.54
CA ASP A 77 -1.62 -26.75 28.55
C ASP A 77 -1.32 -25.34 29.11
N ILE A 78 -1.27 -24.33 28.25
CA ILE A 78 -1.10 -22.92 28.65
C ILE A 78 -2.30 -22.46 29.47
N MET A 79 -3.53 -22.80 29.05
CA MET A 79 -4.76 -22.47 29.78
C MET A 79 -4.76 -23.09 31.17
N LYS A 80 -4.39 -24.38 31.27
CA LYS A 80 -4.29 -25.07 32.54
C LYS A 80 -3.19 -24.48 33.44
N TRP A 81 -2.01 -24.21 32.87
CA TRP A 81 -0.89 -23.64 33.62
C TRP A 81 -1.18 -22.25 34.15
N LYS A 82 -1.88 -21.41 33.35
CA LYS A 82 -2.23 -20.04 33.73
C LYS A 82 -3.57 -19.91 34.43
N GLU A 83 -4.30 -21.04 34.64
CA GLU A 83 -5.66 -21.07 35.24
C GLU A 83 -6.64 -20.11 34.55
N ILE A 84 -6.60 -20.03 33.21
CA ILE A 84 -7.47 -19.16 32.39
C ILE A 84 -8.23 -19.97 31.36
N THR A 85 -9.33 -19.41 30.87
CA THR A 85 -10.05 -19.88 29.70
C THR A 85 -10.01 -18.78 28.65
N ALA A 86 -9.50 -19.08 27.46
CA ALA A 86 -9.39 -18.14 26.36
C ALA A 86 -9.63 -18.86 25.02
N PRO A 87 -10.03 -18.14 23.96
CA PRO A 87 -10.02 -18.70 22.62
C PRO A 87 -8.61 -19.12 22.20
N SER A 88 -8.48 -20.22 21.45
CA SER A 88 -7.21 -20.65 20.84
C SER A 88 -6.94 -20.00 19.48
N GLU A 89 -7.92 -19.29 18.96
CA GLU A 89 -7.88 -18.66 17.64
C GLU A 89 -8.41 -17.24 17.70
N ASN A 90 -7.88 -16.39 16.85
CA ASN A 90 -8.39 -15.04 16.59
C ASN A 90 -9.13 -15.02 15.26
N VAL A 91 -10.16 -14.20 15.16
CA VAL A 91 -10.83 -13.91 13.89
C VAL A 91 -10.10 -12.78 13.19
N TYR A 92 -9.58 -13.07 12.01
CA TYR A 92 -8.95 -12.11 11.13
C TYR A 92 -9.78 -11.91 9.87
N PHE A 93 -9.67 -10.74 9.31
CA PHE A 93 -10.20 -10.38 8.00
C PHE A 93 -9.04 -10.16 7.05
N SER A 94 -9.22 -10.50 5.77
CA SER A 94 -8.15 -10.32 4.80
C SER A 94 -8.63 -9.74 3.49
N THR A 95 -7.70 -9.09 2.79
CA THR A 95 -7.86 -8.62 1.41
C THR A 95 -6.56 -8.71 0.67
N ASN A 96 -6.63 -8.81 -0.66
CA ASN A 96 -5.45 -8.89 -1.52
C ASN A 96 -5.29 -7.59 -2.30
N ILE A 97 -4.04 -7.19 -2.51
CA ILE A 97 -3.65 -6.12 -3.44
C ILE A 97 -2.48 -6.60 -4.30
N PHE A 98 -2.32 -6.01 -5.49
CA PHE A 98 -1.21 -6.36 -6.37
C PHE A 98 0.15 -6.02 -5.76
N PHE A 99 1.13 -6.89 -5.97
CA PHE A 99 2.48 -6.69 -5.45
C PHE A 99 3.13 -5.38 -5.93
N PRO A 100 3.07 -5.01 -7.25
CA PRO A 100 3.62 -3.73 -7.70
C PRO A 100 2.97 -2.51 -7.04
N GLU A 101 1.67 -2.55 -6.76
CA GLU A 101 0.99 -1.48 -6.01
C GLU A 101 1.49 -1.39 -4.58
N ALA A 102 1.58 -2.53 -3.90
CA ALA A 102 2.09 -2.59 -2.53
C ALA A 102 3.52 -2.05 -2.43
N ILE A 103 4.42 -2.49 -3.32
CA ILE A 103 5.80 -2.01 -3.38
C ILE A 103 5.84 -0.50 -3.61
N PHE A 104 5.08 0.01 -4.57
CA PHE A 104 5.01 1.45 -4.83
C PHE A 104 4.54 2.23 -3.59
N LEU A 105 3.53 1.74 -2.88
CA LEU A 105 3.04 2.36 -1.65
C LEU A 105 4.09 2.35 -0.54
N ALA A 106 4.82 1.24 -0.35
CA ALA A 106 5.90 1.16 0.63
C ALA A 106 7.08 2.11 0.31
N ILE A 107 7.27 2.44 -0.96
CA ILE A 107 8.30 3.38 -1.42
C ILE A 107 7.86 4.83 -1.20
N VAL A 108 6.62 5.18 -1.54
CA VAL A 108 6.16 6.56 -1.62
C VAL A 108 5.61 7.10 -0.30
N LEU A 109 5.02 6.25 0.54
CA LEU A 109 4.40 6.71 1.80
C LEU A 109 5.36 7.48 2.72
N PRO A 110 6.61 7.02 2.95
CA PRO A 110 7.55 7.77 3.78
C PRO A 110 7.80 9.20 3.29
N GLU A 111 7.80 9.44 1.98
CA GLU A 111 8.00 10.78 1.41
C GLU A 111 6.83 11.73 1.69
N THR A 112 5.65 11.19 1.98
CA THR A 112 4.45 12.01 2.25
C THR A 112 4.37 12.51 3.69
N TYR A 113 5.16 11.98 4.62
CA TYR A 113 5.00 12.26 6.05
C TYR A 113 5.22 13.74 6.40
N ASP A 114 6.28 14.35 5.89
CA ASP A 114 6.57 15.77 6.16
C ASP A 114 5.52 16.69 5.53
N PHE A 115 5.02 16.33 4.35
CA PHE A 115 3.91 17.04 3.73
C PHE A 115 2.64 16.94 4.58
N SER A 116 2.34 15.77 5.11
CA SER A 116 1.12 15.49 5.88
C SER A 116 1.14 16.15 7.26
N LYS A 117 2.29 16.24 7.92
CA LYS A 117 2.44 16.77 9.27
C LYS A 117 1.83 18.15 9.46
N LYS A 118 1.87 19.02 8.45
CA LYS A 118 1.30 20.38 8.49
C LYS A 118 -0.23 20.41 8.68
N TYR A 119 -0.90 19.30 8.45
CA TYR A 119 -2.35 19.19 8.61
C TYR A 119 -2.78 18.68 9.99
N TYR A 120 -1.82 18.36 10.87
CA TYR A 120 -2.05 17.95 12.24
C TYR A 120 -1.75 19.09 13.22
N GLY A 121 -2.37 19.02 14.41
CA GLY A 121 -2.15 19.97 15.48
C GLY A 121 -3.04 21.20 15.43
N ARG A 122 -3.02 21.97 16.51
CA ARG A 122 -3.90 23.13 16.74
C ARG A 122 -3.72 24.28 15.75
N HIS A 123 -2.59 24.34 15.09
CA HIS A 123 -2.24 25.40 14.12
C HIS A 123 -2.42 24.94 12.68
N SER A 124 -3.04 23.78 12.46
CA SER A 124 -3.38 23.36 11.12
C SER A 124 -4.18 24.45 10.41
N LYS A 125 -3.72 24.87 9.23
CA LYS A 125 -4.43 25.86 8.39
C LYS A 125 -5.77 25.33 7.86
N TYR A 126 -6.04 24.05 8.06
CA TYR A 126 -7.26 23.37 7.64
C TYR A 126 -8.37 23.55 8.67
N LYS A 127 -9.00 24.72 8.63
CA LYS A 127 -10.23 24.99 9.39
C LYS A 127 -11.39 24.89 8.40
N GLY A 128 -12.27 23.90 8.60
CA GLY A 128 -13.50 23.80 7.81
C GLY A 128 -13.72 22.49 7.07
N SER A 129 -12.86 21.52 7.28
CA SER A 129 -13.08 20.14 6.85
C SER A 129 -14.20 19.49 7.71
N VAL A 130 -14.92 18.55 7.13
CA VAL A 130 -15.87 17.67 7.86
C VAL A 130 -15.15 16.91 8.98
N TYR A 131 -13.82 16.83 8.92
CA TYR A 131 -12.96 16.21 9.91
C TYR A 131 -12.20 17.28 10.70
N GLU A 132 -12.37 17.28 12.02
CA GLU A 132 -11.56 18.11 12.90
C GLU A 132 -10.06 17.80 12.72
N PRO A 133 -9.18 18.83 12.82
CA PRO A 133 -7.74 18.60 12.74
C PRO A 133 -7.29 17.59 13.80
N ARG A 134 -6.65 16.52 13.38
CA ARG A 134 -6.11 15.51 14.30
C ARG A 134 -4.99 16.11 15.15
N SER A 135 -4.83 15.61 16.36
CA SER A 135 -3.74 16.06 17.24
C SER A 135 -2.36 15.69 16.66
N LEU A 136 -1.33 16.42 17.06
CA LEU A 136 0.05 16.06 16.69
C LEU A 136 0.45 14.68 17.23
N MET A 137 -0.08 14.26 18.37
CA MET A 137 0.14 12.91 18.92
C MET A 137 -0.45 11.86 17.97
N ARG A 138 -1.64 12.13 17.39
CA ARG A 138 -2.24 11.23 16.40
C ARG A 138 -1.41 11.13 15.13
N PHE A 139 -0.69 12.19 14.72
CA PHE A 139 0.25 12.12 13.61
C PHE A 139 1.29 11.01 13.81
N TYR A 140 1.88 10.92 14.99
CA TYR A 140 2.89 9.89 15.26
C TYR A 140 2.29 8.48 15.29
N MET A 141 1.05 8.32 15.75
CA MET A 141 0.35 7.03 15.68
C MET A 141 0.03 6.63 14.24
N ASP A 142 -0.54 7.57 13.47
CA ASP A 142 -0.88 7.33 12.06
C ASP A 142 0.39 6.98 11.25
N ARG A 143 1.48 7.72 11.49
CA ARG A 143 2.79 7.42 10.90
C ARG A 143 3.28 6.02 11.28
N ALA A 144 3.24 5.66 12.55
CA ALA A 144 3.69 4.35 13.02
C ALA A 144 2.92 3.21 12.35
N ASN A 145 1.59 3.33 12.23
CA ASN A 145 0.77 2.34 11.54
C ASN A 145 1.15 2.18 10.06
N LEU A 146 1.47 3.29 9.38
CA LEU A 146 1.92 3.24 7.99
C LEU A 146 3.35 2.69 7.85
N GLU A 147 4.23 2.96 8.80
CA GLU A 147 5.57 2.36 8.82
C GLU A 147 5.51 0.85 9.06
N VAL A 148 4.58 0.37 9.89
CA VAL A 148 4.31 -1.08 10.03
C VAL A 148 3.87 -1.68 8.70
N LEU A 149 2.94 -1.02 7.98
CA LEU A 149 2.52 -1.45 6.65
C LEU A 149 3.71 -1.53 5.68
N CYS A 150 4.49 -0.45 5.55
CA CYS A 150 5.64 -0.38 4.65
C CYS A 150 6.67 -1.46 4.97
N SER A 151 7.03 -1.61 6.25
CA SER A 151 7.99 -2.61 6.71
C SER A 151 7.52 -4.04 6.40
N ALA A 152 6.24 -4.33 6.66
CA ALA A 152 5.68 -5.65 6.38
C ALA A 152 5.60 -5.96 4.86
N ILE A 153 5.40 -4.95 4.00
CA ILE A 153 5.47 -5.12 2.54
C ILE A 153 6.90 -5.47 2.11
N TRP A 154 7.92 -4.78 2.63
CA TRP A 154 9.31 -5.10 2.34
C TRP A 154 9.70 -6.50 2.82
N GLN A 155 9.20 -6.93 3.99
CA GLN A 155 9.39 -8.30 4.49
C GLN A 155 8.74 -9.32 3.56
N ALA A 156 7.50 -9.08 3.13
CA ALA A 156 6.82 -9.96 2.18
C ALA A 156 7.55 -10.05 0.83
N LEU A 157 8.14 -8.95 0.36
CA LEU A 157 9.01 -8.98 -0.83
C LEU A 157 10.26 -9.84 -0.56
N GLY A 158 10.89 -9.69 0.61
CA GLY A 158 12.04 -10.50 1.03
C GLY A 158 11.74 -11.99 1.07
N GLU A 159 10.54 -12.41 1.49
CA GLU A 159 10.10 -13.81 1.42
C GLU A 159 10.06 -14.35 -0.02
N VAL A 160 9.79 -13.49 -0.99
CA VAL A 160 9.68 -13.89 -2.41
C VAL A 160 11.03 -13.87 -3.11
N ILE A 161 11.76 -12.75 -3.08
CA ILE A 161 13.00 -12.57 -3.87
C ILE A 161 14.28 -12.86 -3.08
N GLY A 162 14.15 -13.13 -1.77
CA GLY A 162 15.24 -13.30 -0.83
C GLY A 162 15.52 -12.00 -0.06
N GLU A 163 15.73 -12.12 1.26
CA GLU A 163 15.93 -11.01 2.20
C GLU A 163 17.06 -10.07 1.74
N ARG A 164 18.22 -10.62 1.40
CA ARG A 164 19.39 -9.86 0.96
C ARG A 164 19.13 -9.01 -0.31
N GLU A 165 18.33 -9.53 -1.23
CA GLU A 165 18.00 -8.79 -2.45
C GLU A 165 16.97 -7.69 -2.15
N ALA A 166 16.01 -7.94 -1.27
CA ALA A 166 15.07 -6.93 -0.81
C ALA A 166 15.78 -5.79 -0.04
N GLU A 167 16.74 -6.12 0.82
CA GLU A 167 17.57 -5.12 1.52
C GLU A 167 18.34 -4.21 0.56
N LYS A 168 18.99 -4.75 -0.48
CA LYS A 168 19.66 -3.94 -1.48
C LYS A 168 18.74 -2.96 -2.21
N LEU A 169 17.51 -3.41 -2.49
CA LEU A 169 16.50 -2.55 -3.12
C LEU A 169 16.02 -1.46 -2.16
N LEU A 170 15.90 -1.77 -0.88
CA LEU A 170 15.56 -0.81 0.15
C LEU A 170 16.69 0.21 0.36
N GLU A 171 17.95 -0.22 0.42
CA GLU A 171 19.12 0.67 0.46
C GLU A 171 19.12 1.63 -0.74
N LYS A 172 18.89 1.11 -1.95
CA LYS A 172 18.76 1.93 -3.15
C LYS A 172 17.63 2.96 -3.05
N ARG A 173 16.51 2.59 -2.42
CA ARG A 173 15.41 3.52 -2.14
C ARG A 173 15.84 4.65 -1.21
N GLU A 174 16.60 4.35 -0.15
CA GLU A 174 17.09 5.35 0.81
C GLU A 174 18.09 6.36 0.18
N GLU A 175 18.76 5.97 -0.90
CA GLU A 175 19.67 6.85 -1.65
C GLU A 175 18.95 7.85 -2.58
N LEU A 176 17.64 7.66 -2.83
CA LEU A 176 16.89 8.53 -3.73
C LEU A 176 16.63 9.90 -3.07
N GLU A 177 16.65 10.93 -3.91
CA GLU A 177 16.33 12.29 -3.50
C GLU A 177 14.91 12.39 -2.90
N PRO A 178 14.73 13.17 -1.83
CA PRO A 178 13.41 13.42 -1.29
C PRO A 178 12.45 13.92 -2.37
N LYS A 179 11.23 13.41 -2.34
CA LYS A 179 10.16 13.75 -3.30
C LYS A 179 10.40 13.23 -4.72
N HIS A 180 11.26 12.22 -4.88
CA HIS A 180 11.49 11.55 -6.18
C HIS A 180 10.18 11.08 -6.85
N TYR A 181 9.18 10.71 -6.04
CA TYR A 181 7.90 10.18 -6.52
C TYR A 181 6.79 11.23 -6.62
N ILE A 182 7.10 12.53 -6.42
CA ILE A 182 6.15 13.59 -6.74
C ILE A 182 5.72 13.43 -8.21
N SER A 183 4.43 13.46 -8.45
CA SER A 183 3.85 13.31 -9.79
C SER A 183 4.15 11.96 -10.49
N TYR A 184 4.48 10.92 -9.74
CA TYR A 184 4.67 9.58 -10.33
C TYR A 184 3.39 9.09 -11.02
N ILE A 185 3.54 8.58 -12.24
CA ILE A 185 2.43 8.15 -13.08
C ILE A 185 1.98 6.74 -12.71
N ILE A 186 0.87 6.61 -12.00
CA ILE A 186 0.35 5.30 -11.52
C ILE A 186 -0.05 4.36 -12.64
N GLU A 187 -0.33 4.86 -13.84
CA GLU A 187 -0.56 4.01 -15.01
C GLU A 187 0.64 3.09 -15.31
N TYR A 188 1.84 3.49 -14.89
CA TYR A 188 3.02 2.62 -14.96
C TYR A 188 2.91 1.45 -14.00
N ILE A 189 2.39 1.67 -12.79
CA ILE A 189 2.16 0.61 -11.80
C ILE A 189 1.10 -0.39 -12.31
N LYS A 190 0.01 0.11 -12.91
CA LYS A 190 -1.00 -0.76 -13.56
C LYS A 190 -0.41 -1.63 -14.67
N ARG A 191 0.54 -1.11 -15.45
CA ARG A 191 1.29 -1.92 -16.43
C ARG A 191 2.13 -2.99 -15.75
N CYS A 192 2.80 -2.66 -14.66
CA CYS A 192 3.57 -3.64 -13.89
C CYS A 192 2.67 -4.75 -13.33
N ASN A 193 1.45 -4.42 -12.86
CA ASN A 193 0.47 -5.42 -12.44
C ASN A 193 0.14 -6.39 -13.59
N MET A 194 -0.19 -5.84 -14.77
CA MET A 194 -0.53 -6.65 -15.95
C MET A 194 0.63 -7.51 -16.44
N GLU A 195 1.85 -6.98 -16.35
CA GLU A 195 3.06 -7.73 -16.68
C GLU A 195 3.25 -8.92 -15.74
N LEU A 196 3.08 -8.69 -14.42
CA LEU A 196 3.20 -9.74 -13.42
C LEU A 196 2.12 -10.83 -13.59
N ILE A 197 0.86 -10.44 -13.83
CA ILE A 197 -0.25 -11.37 -14.07
C ILE A 197 0.05 -12.29 -15.27
N ARG A 198 0.59 -11.74 -16.35
CA ARG A 198 0.93 -12.47 -17.58
C ARG A 198 2.20 -13.31 -17.50
N THR A 199 2.99 -13.11 -16.44
CA THR A 199 4.25 -13.86 -16.23
C THR A 199 3.91 -15.24 -15.66
N GLU A 200 4.53 -16.29 -16.20
CA GLU A 200 4.41 -17.64 -15.66
C GLU A 200 4.90 -17.67 -14.19
N GLU A 201 4.23 -18.44 -13.34
CA GLU A 201 4.47 -18.45 -11.89
C GLU A 201 5.94 -18.70 -11.53
N LYS A 202 6.61 -19.61 -12.22
CA LYS A 202 8.03 -19.92 -12.01
C LYS A 202 8.98 -18.71 -12.20
N ASP A 203 8.58 -17.74 -13.01
CA ASP A 203 9.37 -16.57 -13.38
C ASP A 203 8.97 -15.31 -12.59
N ARG A 204 7.88 -15.36 -11.80
CA ARG A 204 7.34 -14.21 -11.07
C ARG A 204 8.30 -13.64 -10.02
N ARG A 205 9.13 -14.48 -9.39
CA ARG A 205 10.14 -14.02 -8.43
C ARG A 205 11.13 -13.06 -9.08
N GLN A 206 11.71 -13.47 -10.21
CA GLN A 206 12.62 -12.60 -10.95
C GLN A 206 11.91 -11.37 -11.49
N LYS A 207 10.69 -11.54 -11.99
CA LYS A 207 9.87 -10.45 -12.50
C LYS A 207 9.56 -9.41 -11.43
N LEU A 208 9.25 -9.80 -10.19
CA LEU A 208 9.02 -8.88 -9.07
C LEU A 208 10.27 -8.06 -8.73
N ARG A 209 11.43 -8.70 -8.73
CA ARG A 209 12.70 -7.98 -8.56
C ARG A 209 12.88 -6.92 -9.65
N ASP A 210 12.73 -7.31 -10.92
CA ASP A 210 12.90 -6.40 -12.07
C ASP A 210 11.86 -5.25 -12.03
N ILE A 211 10.63 -5.53 -11.65
CA ILE A 211 9.58 -4.51 -11.47
C ILE A 211 9.97 -3.53 -10.37
N THR A 212 10.45 -4.01 -9.22
CA THR A 212 10.87 -3.16 -8.11
C THR A 212 12.03 -2.24 -8.52
N GLU A 213 13.04 -2.78 -9.20
CA GLU A 213 14.15 -1.98 -9.74
C GLU A 213 13.68 -0.89 -10.70
N ARG A 214 12.71 -1.21 -11.56
CA ARG A 214 12.13 -0.25 -12.51
C ARG A 214 11.29 0.82 -11.84
N ILE A 215 10.53 0.47 -10.81
CA ILE A 215 9.77 1.46 -10.02
C ILE A 215 10.74 2.44 -9.35
N LEU A 216 11.84 1.94 -8.78
CA LEU A 216 12.89 2.76 -8.18
C LEU A 216 13.60 3.66 -9.19
N GLY A 217 13.93 3.14 -10.37
CA GLY A 217 14.81 3.78 -11.32
C GLY A 217 14.15 4.66 -12.38
N ARG A 218 12.81 4.68 -12.52
CA ARG A 218 12.08 5.37 -13.60
C ARG A 218 12.74 5.12 -14.97
N PRO A 219 12.59 3.93 -15.55
CA PRO A 219 13.27 3.56 -16.81
C PRO A 219 12.68 4.30 -18.02
N GLU A 220 13.34 4.21 -19.16
CA GLU A 220 12.90 4.81 -20.42
C GLU A 220 11.43 4.47 -20.76
N SER A 221 10.98 3.25 -20.44
CA SER A 221 9.58 2.84 -20.62
C SER A 221 8.58 3.62 -19.75
N TYR A 222 9.02 4.14 -18.61
CA TYR A 222 8.25 5.06 -17.78
C TYR A 222 8.18 6.44 -18.45
N ASP A 223 9.32 6.97 -18.88
CA ASP A 223 9.39 8.30 -19.53
C ASP A 223 8.56 8.33 -20.82
N ASP A 224 8.58 7.25 -21.60
CA ASP A 224 7.76 7.13 -22.81
C ASP A 224 6.26 7.10 -22.51
N LEU A 225 5.88 6.44 -21.41
CA LEU A 225 4.49 6.45 -20.96
C LEU A 225 4.08 7.85 -20.52
N GLU A 226 4.90 8.51 -19.70
CA GLU A 226 4.65 9.85 -19.19
C GLU A 226 4.45 10.84 -20.35
N LYS A 227 5.33 10.84 -21.34
CA LYS A 227 5.22 11.66 -22.55
C LYS A 227 3.90 11.41 -23.30
N LYS A 228 3.50 10.16 -23.47
CA LYS A 228 2.24 9.80 -24.13
C LYS A 228 1.02 10.31 -23.35
N LEU A 229 1.02 10.14 -22.03
CA LEU A 229 -0.09 10.60 -21.19
C LEU A 229 -0.14 12.13 -21.12
N ALA A 230 1.02 12.80 -21.07
CA ALA A 230 1.10 14.26 -21.13
C ALA A 230 0.48 14.82 -22.43
N PHE A 231 0.80 14.22 -23.59
CA PHE A 231 0.20 14.58 -24.86
C PHE A 231 -1.33 14.45 -24.84
N TRP A 232 -1.87 13.36 -24.29
CA TRP A 232 -3.32 13.19 -24.19
C TRP A 232 -3.95 14.12 -23.17
N ALA A 233 -3.26 14.39 -22.05
CA ALA A 233 -3.72 15.35 -21.04
C ALA A 233 -3.88 16.75 -21.63
N GLU A 234 -2.88 17.22 -22.37
CA GLU A 234 -2.94 18.50 -23.09
C GLU A 234 -4.08 18.52 -24.10
N LYS A 235 -4.21 17.49 -24.93
CA LYS A 235 -5.25 17.37 -25.95
C LYS A 235 -6.66 17.42 -25.36
N TYR A 236 -6.88 16.87 -24.19
CA TYR A 236 -8.20 16.83 -23.54
C TYR A 236 -8.39 17.91 -22.46
N GLY A 237 -7.40 18.77 -22.23
CA GLY A 237 -7.47 19.80 -21.18
C GLY A 237 -7.63 19.21 -19.78
N LYS A 238 -6.98 18.06 -19.50
CA LYS A 238 -7.06 17.34 -18.23
C LYS A 238 -5.70 17.29 -17.55
N ASN A 239 -5.70 16.99 -16.23
CA ASN A 239 -4.47 16.65 -15.54
C ASN A 239 -3.98 15.27 -16.04
N ILE A 240 -2.66 15.08 -16.14
CA ILE A 240 -2.04 13.82 -16.58
C ILE A 240 -2.50 12.61 -15.76
N HIS A 241 -2.75 12.78 -14.46
CA HIS A 241 -3.25 11.72 -13.57
C HIS A 241 -4.72 11.37 -13.79
N GLN A 242 -5.46 12.16 -14.58
CA GLN A 242 -6.85 11.87 -14.97
C GLN A 242 -6.94 11.13 -16.31
N ILE A 243 -5.80 10.84 -16.93
CA ILE A 243 -5.74 10.06 -18.17
C ILE A 243 -5.46 8.61 -17.79
N HIS A 244 -6.47 7.78 -17.98
CA HIS A 244 -6.37 6.35 -17.69
C HIS A 244 -6.33 5.55 -18.98
N ALA A 245 -5.33 4.69 -19.12
CA ALA A 245 -5.34 3.68 -20.15
C ALA A 245 -6.32 2.56 -19.73
N LYS A 246 -7.07 2.01 -20.68
CA LYS A 246 -7.90 0.84 -20.37
C LYS A 246 -6.97 -0.33 -20.03
N ALA A 247 -7.00 -0.77 -18.78
CA ALA A 247 -6.32 -1.97 -18.34
C ALA A 247 -7.32 -3.13 -18.43
N ASP A 248 -7.05 -4.10 -19.31
CA ASP A 248 -7.88 -5.29 -19.44
C ASP A 248 -7.41 -6.33 -18.40
N TYR A 249 -7.75 -6.09 -17.12
CA TYR A 249 -7.54 -7.09 -16.07
C TYR A 249 -8.41 -8.32 -16.33
N PRO A 250 -7.93 -9.53 -16.02
CA PRO A 250 -8.79 -10.71 -16.01
C PRO A 250 -9.99 -10.50 -15.06
N GLU A 251 -11.13 -11.09 -15.38
CA GLU A 251 -12.32 -11.02 -14.52
C GLU A 251 -12.05 -11.65 -13.14
N GLU A 252 -11.25 -12.72 -13.12
CA GLU A 252 -10.80 -13.37 -11.88
C GLU A 252 -9.28 -13.34 -11.81
N ILE A 253 -8.77 -13.03 -10.63
CA ILE A 253 -7.32 -13.03 -10.33
C ILE A 253 -7.03 -14.26 -9.48
N ASP A 254 -6.16 -15.12 -9.97
CA ASP A 254 -5.64 -16.27 -9.22
C ASP A 254 -4.47 -15.82 -8.32
N TRP A 255 -4.85 -15.38 -7.12
CA TRP A 255 -3.94 -14.79 -6.14
C TRP A 255 -2.86 -15.74 -5.59
#